data_2b91732008fcfa7c72f3c1779465530c
#
_entry.id   2b91732008fcfa7c72f3c1779465530c
#
_cell.length_a   1.000
_cell.length_b   1.000
_cell.length_c   1.000
_cell.angle_alpha   90.00
_cell.angle_beta   90.00
_cell.angle_gamma   90.00
#
_symmetry.space_group_name_H-M   'P 1'
#
loop_
_entity.id
_entity.type
_entity.pdbx_description
1 polymer ?
#
loop_
_entity_poly.entity_id
_entity_poly.type
_entity_poly.pdbx_seq_one_letter_code
_entity_poly.pdbx_strand_id
1 'polypeptide(L)'
;MKNVSNEFKEIIKKGGPFYAYADMVLSDGTELSLDSENDFYIDGNSYTESSGDGFPLGAALAKTIDIGIDNSDERFSKYDFYYARITLYTETDLPSGKIEKIKEGTFTVISALAPGDIIEITASDDMYKSDKEYTSKLDYPLPALRVLQEVCTQCDINLGSVSFTNDDFLVQKRPEGLTGRQVIGYIAQIAGGNALFDENNRLLIKTYDYSVFEQHELITGGQMGDGITDKISAGTFGDNLQNYISGGEFGENNSYHLLSEFASDPEIATDDVVITGISATGKEEDEEVTYLYGTDDYALAITNPLIEGEEEAAIKLIGDIVIGIIVRPFSGEFFPDPTIQFMDPVYLVDKKDNIYQSFITEHVFNYLGNSSLANATKSPEKNNSSYYSEATEVYRKSREEAKRNRIEWEKAMEELKDRVDNSSGLYMTKELQPDGSNIYYMHNKPTLEESMIVWKMTAEAMAVSTDGGKTYNAGLTVDG
;
A
#
# COMPACT_ATOMS: atom_id res chain seq x y z
N MET A 1 -16.48 7.41 5.81
CA MET A 1 -17.88 6.87 5.76
C MET A 1 -18.69 7.59 4.70
N LYS A 2 -19.37 6.86 3.82
CA LYS A 2 -20.27 7.42 2.81
C LYS A 2 -21.62 7.77 3.43
N ASN A 3 -22.23 8.89 2.99
CA ASN A 3 -23.51 9.33 3.52
C ASN A 3 -24.65 8.70 2.74
N VAL A 4 -25.56 8.02 3.43
CA VAL A 4 -26.71 7.30 2.84
C VAL A 4 -27.99 7.59 3.63
N SER A 5 -29.15 7.31 3.03
CA SER A 5 -30.46 7.48 3.69
C SER A 5 -30.67 6.50 4.85
N ASN A 6 -31.60 6.82 5.72
CA ASN A 6 -31.96 5.91 6.84
C ASN A 6 -32.54 4.59 6.33
N GLU A 7 -33.29 4.60 5.20
CA GLU A 7 -33.80 3.39 4.58
C GLU A 7 -32.63 2.48 4.11
N PHE A 8 -31.57 3.08 3.54
CA PHE A 8 -30.38 2.35 3.15
C PHE A 8 -29.66 1.72 4.35
N LYS A 9 -29.52 2.48 5.45
CA LYS A 9 -28.94 1.97 6.71
C LYS A 9 -29.69 0.74 7.25
N GLU A 10 -31.02 0.73 7.13
CA GLU A 10 -31.85 -0.42 7.53
C GLU A 10 -31.63 -1.65 6.63
N ILE A 11 -31.25 -1.45 5.37
CA ILE A 11 -30.89 -2.55 4.47
C ILE A 11 -29.51 -3.10 4.83
N ILE A 12 -28.53 -2.25 5.17
CA ILE A 12 -27.22 -2.69 5.70
C ILE A 12 -27.41 -3.62 6.90
N LYS A 13 -28.23 -3.24 7.87
CA LYS A 13 -28.50 -4.05 9.08
C LYS A 13 -29.10 -5.43 8.74
N LYS A 14 -29.75 -5.58 7.58
CA LYS A 14 -30.34 -6.84 7.12
C LYS A 14 -29.43 -7.64 6.19
N GLY A 15 -28.21 -7.12 5.91
CA GLY A 15 -27.27 -7.78 5.02
C GLY A 15 -27.57 -7.65 3.53
N GLY A 16 -28.22 -6.57 3.11
CA GLY A 16 -28.52 -6.32 1.69
C GLY A 16 -29.90 -6.79 1.24
N PRO A 17 -30.16 -6.98 -0.08
CA PRO A 17 -29.16 -7.11 -1.16
C PRO A 17 -28.58 -5.80 -1.66
N PHE A 18 -27.34 -5.85 -2.18
CA PHE A 18 -26.68 -4.77 -2.88
C PHE A 18 -26.25 -5.22 -4.26
N TYR A 19 -26.52 -4.40 -5.27
CA TYR A 19 -26.28 -4.68 -6.66
C TYR A 19 -25.20 -3.76 -7.23
N ALA A 20 -24.40 -4.27 -8.16
CA ALA A 20 -23.45 -3.46 -8.90
C ALA A 20 -24.13 -2.83 -10.12
N TYR A 21 -23.80 -1.57 -10.37
CA TYR A 21 -24.17 -0.86 -11.59
C TYR A 21 -22.93 -0.11 -12.11
N ALA A 22 -22.63 -0.21 -13.39
CA ALA A 22 -21.47 0.41 -13.99
C ALA A 22 -21.82 1.19 -15.26
N ASP A 23 -21.45 2.47 -15.27
CA ASP A 23 -21.35 3.25 -16.51
C ASP A 23 -19.92 3.11 -17.05
N MET A 24 -19.79 2.66 -18.28
CA MET A 24 -18.52 2.35 -18.90
C MET A 24 -18.37 3.13 -20.21
N VAL A 25 -17.20 3.74 -20.41
CA VAL A 25 -16.83 4.38 -21.67
C VAL A 25 -15.61 3.65 -22.22
N LEU A 26 -15.78 2.99 -23.37
CA LEU A 26 -14.70 2.26 -24.04
C LEU A 26 -13.69 3.21 -24.68
N SER A 27 -12.52 2.70 -25.03
CA SER A 27 -11.44 3.48 -25.66
C SER A 27 -11.82 4.12 -27.01
N ASP A 28 -12.80 3.57 -27.71
CA ASP A 28 -13.36 4.11 -28.96
C ASP A 28 -14.47 5.14 -28.74
N GLY A 29 -14.84 5.44 -27.48
CA GLY A 29 -15.89 6.35 -27.09
C GLY A 29 -17.29 5.69 -27.02
N THR A 30 -17.41 4.39 -27.21
CA THR A 30 -18.68 3.67 -27.02
C THR A 30 -19.07 3.70 -25.54
N GLU A 31 -20.31 4.08 -25.24
CA GLU A 31 -20.87 4.11 -23.90
C GLU A 31 -21.71 2.83 -23.67
N LEU A 32 -21.50 2.20 -22.52
CA LEU A 32 -22.26 1.03 -22.06
C LEU A 32 -22.70 1.28 -20.62
N SER A 33 -23.93 0.90 -20.29
CA SER A 33 -24.42 0.84 -18.91
C SER A 33 -24.74 -0.62 -18.60
N LEU A 34 -24.11 -1.16 -17.60
CA LEU A 34 -24.17 -2.56 -17.20
C LEU A 34 -24.73 -2.67 -15.78
N ASP A 35 -25.61 -3.64 -15.56
CA ASP A 35 -26.18 -3.91 -14.24
C ASP A 35 -25.98 -5.38 -13.83
N SER A 36 -25.98 -5.64 -12.51
CA SER A 36 -25.72 -6.97 -11.97
C SER A 36 -26.85 -7.97 -12.17
N GLU A 37 -28.05 -7.54 -12.56
CA GLU A 37 -29.16 -8.43 -12.79
C GLU A 37 -29.15 -9.03 -14.21
N ASN A 38 -28.65 -8.25 -15.20
CA ASN A 38 -28.75 -8.59 -16.61
C ASN A 38 -27.40 -8.82 -17.31
N ASP A 39 -26.33 -8.21 -16.81
CA ASP A 39 -25.08 -8.10 -17.55
C ASP A 39 -23.90 -8.70 -16.81
N PHE A 40 -23.91 -8.69 -15.47
CA PHE A 40 -22.80 -9.24 -14.72
C PHE A 40 -22.99 -10.72 -14.43
N TYR A 41 -21.90 -11.46 -14.53
CA TYR A 41 -21.87 -12.82 -14.04
C TYR A 41 -22.08 -12.84 -12.53
N ILE A 42 -22.81 -13.82 -12.02
CA ILE A 42 -23.32 -13.81 -10.64
C ILE A 42 -22.22 -13.86 -9.58
N ASP A 43 -21.07 -14.45 -9.90
CA ASP A 43 -19.94 -14.62 -8.99
C ASP A 43 -18.74 -13.77 -9.40
N GLY A 44 -17.92 -13.37 -8.42
CA GLY A 44 -16.62 -12.75 -8.66
C GLY A 44 -16.67 -11.25 -8.89
N ASN A 45 -17.79 -10.57 -8.62
CA ASN A 45 -17.85 -9.12 -8.67
C ASN A 45 -17.50 -8.53 -7.31
N SER A 46 -16.42 -7.77 -7.25
CA SER A 46 -15.93 -7.20 -5.99
C SER A 46 -15.18 -5.89 -6.20
N TYR A 47 -15.05 -5.12 -5.14
CA TYR A 47 -13.98 -4.12 -5.05
C TYR A 47 -13.10 -4.38 -3.83
N THR A 48 -11.82 -4.01 -3.94
CA THR A 48 -10.81 -4.27 -2.92
C THR A 48 -10.05 -3.00 -2.58
N GLU A 49 -9.91 -2.73 -1.29
CA GLU A 49 -9.04 -1.74 -0.70
C GLU A 49 -8.16 -2.45 0.33
N SER A 50 -6.86 -2.60 0.08
CA SER A 50 -5.94 -3.29 0.99
C SER A 50 -4.58 -2.61 0.99
N SER A 51 -4.02 -2.43 2.19
CA SER A 51 -2.67 -1.90 2.38
C SER A 51 -1.61 -2.99 2.54
N GLY A 52 -2.03 -4.25 2.62
CA GLY A 52 -1.17 -5.37 2.98
C GLY A 52 -0.85 -5.42 4.48
N ASP A 53 0.16 -6.22 4.84
CA ASP A 53 0.50 -6.54 6.22
C ASP A 53 0.98 -5.35 7.06
N GLY A 54 0.55 -5.30 8.31
CA GLY A 54 1.00 -4.36 9.32
C GLY A 54 0.10 -3.13 9.46
N PHE A 55 0.49 -2.19 10.36
CA PHE A 55 -0.21 -0.92 10.50
C PHE A 55 0.15 -0.02 9.33
N PRO A 56 -0.82 0.41 8.50
CA PRO A 56 -0.53 1.20 7.31
C PRO A 56 -0.10 2.62 7.66
N LEU A 57 1.13 2.98 7.26
CA LEU A 57 1.67 4.32 7.38
C LEU A 57 2.51 4.65 6.15
N GLY A 58 2.00 5.53 5.30
CA GLY A 58 2.61 5.87 4.03
C GLY A 58 2.22 4.91 2.89
N ALA A 59 1.11 4.19 3.01
CA ALA A 59 0.57 3.42 1.90
C ALA A 59 -0.03 4.36 0.83
N ALA A 60 0.30 4.11 -0.44
CA ALA A 60 -0.37 4.70 -1.60
C ALA A 60 -1.30 3.64 -2.20
N LEU A 61 -2.56 3.63 -1.69
CA LEU A 61 -3.52 2.59 -2.01
C LEU A 61 -4.10 2.77 -3.39
N ALA A 62 -4.17 1.65 -4.12
CA ALA A 62 -5.00 1.53 -5.30
C ALA A 62 -6.26 0.74 -4.92
N LYS A 63 -7.42 1.32 -5.16
CA LYS A 63 -8.67 0.59 -5.13
C LYS A 63 -8.81 -0.17 -6.44
N THR A 64 -9.07 -1.46 -6.36
CA THR A 64 -9.26 -2.32 -7.53
C THR A 64 -10.67 -2.89 -7.56
N ILE A 65 -11.16 -3.17 -8.75
CA ILE A 65 -12.43 -3.85 -8.98
C ILE A 65 -12.21 -5.03 -9.91
N ASP A 66 -12.86 -6.13 -9.59
CA ASP A 66 -12.99 -7.30 -10.47
C ASP A 66 -14.45 -7.46 -10.87
N ILE A 67 -14.70 -7.58 -12.16
CA ILE A 67 -16.04 -7.71 -12.73
C ILE A 67 -16.04 -8.82 -13.79
N GLY A 68 -16.94 -9.77 -13.64
CA GLY A 68 -17.29 -10.73 -14.68
C GLY A 68 -18.51 -10.23 -15.44
N ILE A 69 -18.40 -10.10 -16.76
CA ILE A 69 -19.54 -9.77 -17.65
C ILE A 69 -20.05 -11.07 -18.28
N ASP A 70 -21.35 -11.34 -18.16
CA ASP A 70 -21.98 -12.49 -18.85
C ASP A 70 -22.06 -12.22 -20.36
N ASN A 71 -21.34 -13.02 -21.11
CA ASN A 71 -21.28 -12.95 -22.56
C ASN A 71 -21.74 -14.27 -23.22
N SER A 72 -22.54 -15.08 -22.52
CA SER A 72 -23.03 -16.35 -23.01
C SER A 72 -23.87 -16.23 -24.30
N ASP A 73 -24.43 -15.06 -24.58
CA ASP A 73 -25.14 -14.69 -25.80
C ASP A 73 -24.29 -13.96 -26.85
N GLU A 74 -22.97 -13.82 -26.60
CA GLU A 74 -21.97 -13.18 -27.47
C GLU A 74 -22.22 -11.67 -27.72
N ARG A 75 -23.13 -11.01 -26.99
CA ARG A 75 -23.51 -9.60 -27.22
C ARG A 75 -22.38 -8.62 -26.98
N PHE A 76 -21.43 -8.99 -26.14
CA PHE A 76 -20.26 -8.17 -25.79
C PHE A 76 -18.98 -8.53 -26.54
N SER A 77 -18.97 -9.61 -27.33
CA SER A 77 -17.78 -10.10 -28.06
C SER A 77 -17.16 -9.10 -29.03
N LYS A 78 -17.90 -8.10 -29.47
CA LYS A 78 -17.46 -7.06 -30.42
C LYS A 78 -16.73 -5.89 -29.73
N TYR A 79 -16.75 -5.80 -28.42
CA TYR A 79 -16.19 -4.68 -27.68
C TYR A 79 -14.80 -4.99 -27.16
N ASP A 80 -13.92 -3.97 -27.18
CA ASP A 80 -12.62 -4.00 -26.51
C ASP A 80 -12.74 -3.23 -25.20
N PHE A 81 -12.63 -3.94 -24.09
CA PHE A 81 -12.72 -3.38 -22.75
C PHE A 81 -11.40 -2.84 -22.22
N TYR A 82 -10.27 -3.09 -22.90
CA TYR A 82 -8.98 -2.62 -22.43
C TYR A 82 -8.92 -1.09 -22.44
N TYR A 83 -8.47 -0.50 -21.33
CA TYR A 83 -8.51 0.94 -21.05
C TYR A 83 -9.91 1.58 -21.02
N ALA A 84 -10.97 0.82 -20.95
CA ALA A 84 -12.30 1.37 -20.69
C ALA A 84 -12.33 2.11 -19.34
N ARG A 85 -13.09 3.20 -19.29
CA ARG A 85 -13.30 3.98 -18.06
C ARG A 85 -14.63 3.55 -17.43
N ILE A 86 -14.58 3.05 -16.20
CA ILE A 86 -15.74 2.52 -15.47
C ILE A 86 -16.08 3.44 -14.32
N THR A 87 -17.32 3.92 -14.22
CA THR A 87 -17.86 4.50 -13.00
C THR A 87 -18.75 3.47 -12.33
N LEU A 88 -18.30 2.95 -11.20
CA LEU A 88 -18.98 1.88 -10.46
C LEU A 88 -19.87 2.46 -9.38
N TYR A 89 -21.06 1.92 -9.25
CA TYR A 89 -22.03 2.22 -8.20
C TYR A 89 -22.48 0.95 -7.50
N THR A 90 -22.74 1.07 -6.20
CA THR A 90 -23.53 0.11 -5.44
C THR A 90 -24.94 0.64 -5.33
N GLU A 91 -25.93 -0.15 -5.69
CA GLU A 91 -27.35 0.25 -5.62
C GLU A 91 -28.17 -0.76 -4.80
N THR A 92 -29.28 -0.30 -4.27
CA THR A 92 -30.27 -1.13 -3.59
C THR A 92 -31.65 -0.54 -3.73
N ASP A 93 -32.66 -1.43 -3.73
CA ASP A 93 -34.07 -1.05 -3.72
C ASP A 93 -34.51 -0.67 -2.32
N LEU A 94 -34.92 0.58 -2.14
CA LEU A 94 -35.43 1.07 -0.85
C LEU A 94 -36.88 0.61 -0.63
N PRO A 95 -37.31 0.43 0.64
CA PRO A 95 -38.71 0.14 1.00
C PRO A 95 -39.72 1.14 0.43
N SER A 96 -39.29 2.39 0.22
CA SER A 96 -40.10 3.43 -0.43
C SER A 96 -40.34 3.20 -1.94
N GLY A 97 -39.72 2.17 -2.54
CA GLY A 97 -39.79 1.89 -3.98
C GLY A 97 -38.84 2.76 -4.83
N LYS A 98 -37.90 3.43 -4.21
CA LYS A 98 -36.82 4.15 -4.91
C LYS A 98 -35.56 3.29 -4.94
N ILE A 99 -34.71 3.52 -5.93
CA ILE A 99 -33.35 2.99 -5.96
C ILE A 99 -32.43 4.05 -5.41
N GLU A 100 -31.58 3.68 -4.45
CA GLU A 100 -30.48 4.53 -3.98
C GLU A 100 -29.14 3.98 -4.46
N LYS A 101 -28.28 4.86 -5.00
CA LYS A 101 -26.98 4.52 -5.58
C LYS A 101 -25.87 5.20 -4.80
N ILE A 102 -24.87 4.44 -4.44
CA ILE A 102 -23.60 4.94 -3.88
C ILE A 102 -22.53 4.84 -4.97
N LYS A 103 -21.88 5.93 -5.28
CA LYS A 103 -20.72 5.91 -6.16
C LYS A 103 -19.51 5.32 -5.43
N GLU A 104 -18.96 4.22 -5.99
CA GLU A 104 -17.76 3.56 -5.44
C GLU A 104 -16.46 4.19 -5.90
N GLY A 105 -16.46 4.70 -7.13
CA GLY A 105 -15.31 5.34 -7.73
C GLY A 105 -15.36 5.32 -9.24
N THR A 106 -14.26 5.79 -9.84
CA THR A 106 -14.04 5.71 -11.28
C THR A 106 -12.73 4.99 -11.53
N PHE A 107 -12.74 3.97 -12.36
CA PHE A 107 -11.66 3.01 -12.57
C PHE A 107 -11.28 2.94 -14.04
N THR A 108 -10.08 2.51 -14.33
CA THR A 108 -9.61 2.21 -15.68
C THR A 108 -9.30 0.72 -15.79
N VAL A 109 -9.81 0.08 -16.80
CA VAL A 109 -9.53 -1.35 -17.05
C VAL A 109 -8.04 -1.53 -17.38
N ILE A 110 -7.36 -2.29 -16.53
CA ILE A 110 -5.92 -2.60 -16.65
C ILE A 110 -5.69 -4.02 -17.14
N SER A 111 -6.68 -4.89 -17.02
CA SER A 111 -6.67 -6.25 -17.55
C SER A 111 -8.07 -6.62 -18.03
N ALA A 112 -8.13 -7.18 -19.22
CA ALA A 112 -9.35 -7.77 -19.76
C ALA A 112 -8.94 -9.06 -20.48
N LEU A 113 -9.58 -10.20 -20.13
CA LEU A 113 -9.34 -11.46 -20.80
C LEU A 113 -10.08 -11.51 -22.14
N ALA A 114 -9.59 -12.36 -23.04
CA ALA A 114 -10.22 -12.54 -24.34
C ALA A 114 -11.68 -12.99 -24.17
N PRO A 115 -12.62 -12.49 -25.01
CA PRO A 115 -14.04 -12.81 -24.89
C PRO A 115 -14.29 -14.34 -24.94
N GLY A 116 -14.97 -14.83 -23.93
CA GLY A 116 -15.53 -16.16 -23.79
C GLY A 116 -16.99 -16.04 -23.36
N ASP A 117 -17.51 -17.06 -22.71
CA ASP A 117 -18.86 -16.99 -22.11
C ASP A 117 -18.91 -15.98 -20.93
N ILE A 118 -17.73 -15.71 -20.34
CA ILE A 118 -17.54 -14.69 -19.31
C ILE A 118 -16.37 -13.82 -19.75
N ILE A 119 -16.52 -12.49 -19.67
CA ILE A 119 -15.44 -11.52 -19.88
C ILE A 119 -15.03 -11.04 -18.50
N GLU A 120 -13.83 -11.46 -18.05
CA GLU A 120 -13.26 -11.04 -16.78
C GLU A 120 -12.48 -9.73 -16.96
N ILE A 121 -12.81 -8.74 -16.16
CA ILE A 121 -12.20 -7.41 -16.18
C ILE A 121 -11.65 -7.10 -14.79
N THR A 122 -10.38 -6.68 -14.75
CA THR A 122 -9.79 -6.02 -13.58
C THR A 122 -9.54 -4.56 -13.90
N ALA A 123 -10.01 -3.67 -13.05
CA ALA A 123 -9.76 -2.23 -13.21
C ALA A 123 -9.26 -1.61 -11.90
N SER A 124 -8.52 -0.50 -12.02
CA SER A 124 -7.93 0.23 -10.90
C SER A 124 -8.31 1.70 -10.95
N ASP A 125 -8.37 2.34 -9.79
CA ASP A 125 -8.43 3.81 -9.71
C ASP A 125 -7.15 4.43 -10.31
N ASP A 126 -7.06 5.76 -10.33
CA ASP A 126 -5.95 6.45 -10.99
C ASP A 126 -4.59 6.31 -10.27
N MET A 127 -4.48 5.56 -9.15
CA MET A 127 -3.20 5.28 -8.51
C MET A 127 -2.25 4.52 -9.47
N TYR A 128 -2.76 3.66 -10.35
CA TYR A 128 -1.95 2.93 -11.33
C TYR A 128 -1.12 3.86 -12.24
N LYS A 129 -1.61 5.09 -12.49
CA LYS A 129 -0.89 6.09 -13.30
C LYS A 129 0.43 6.53 -12.66
N SER A 130 0.56 6.36 -11.34
CA SER A 130 1.75 6.71 -10.58
C SER A 130 2.82 5.61 -10.53
N ASP A 131 2.57 4.43 -11.12
CA ASP A 131 3.53 3.31 -11.17
C ASP A 131 4.67 3.50 -12.16
N LYS A 132 4.83 4.68 -12.70
CA LYS A 132 5.93 5.08 -13.58
C LYS A 132 7.01 5.84 -12.82
N GLU A 133 8.22 5.83 -13.37
CA GLU A 133 9.34 6.58 -12.84
C GLU A 133 8.99 8.08 -12.73
N TYR A 134 9.36 8.66 -11.58
CA TYR A 134 9.20 10.08 -11.31
C TYR A 134 10.55 10.78 -11.39
N THR A 135 10.59 11.88 -12.11
CA THR A 135 11.77 12.75 -12.21
C THR A 135 11.37 14.19 -11.92
N SER A 136 11.81 14.73 -10.77
CA SER A 136 11.52 16.11 -10.41
C SER A 136 12.31 17.10 -11.28
N LYS A 137 11.64 18.17 -11.68
CA LYS A 137 12.22 19.30 -12.43
C LYS A 137 12.38 20.54 -11.57
N LEU A 138 12.01 20.46 -10.28
CA LEU A 138 12.04 21.58 -9.35
C LEU A 138 13.39 21.67 -8.62
N ASP A 139 13.66 22.83 -8.05
CA ASP A 139 14.83 23.08 -7.22
C ASP A 139 14.50 22.81 -5.75
N TYR A 140 15.35 22.10 -5.04
CA TYR A 140 15.19 21.72 -3.65
C TYR A 140 16.06 22.60 -2.72
N PRO A 141 15.67 22.82 -1.43
CA PRO A 141 14.57 22.15 -0.70
C PRO A 141 13.16 22.66 -1.07
N LEU A 142 12.16 21.80 -0.92
CA LEU A 142 10.76 22.11 -1.24
C LEU A 142 9.79 21.55 -0.20
N PRO A 143 8.65 22.23 0.07
CA PRO A 143 7.58 21.65 0.87
C PRO A 143 7.01 20.37 0.26
N ALA A 144 6.65 19.40 1.11
CA ALA A 144 6.07 18.12 0.71
C ALA A 144 4.84 18.30 -0.22
N LEU A 145 3.99 19.29 0.06
CA LEU A 145 2.86 19.64 -0.82
C LEU A 145 3.30 19.97 -2.25
N ARG A 146 4.41 20.69 -2.41
CA ARG A 146 4.89 21.08 -3.75
C ARG A 146 5.41 19.87 -4.54
N VAL A 147 6.07 18.94 -3.83
CA VAL A 147 6.50 17.67 -4.43
C VAL A 147 5.29 16.84 -4.84
N LEU A 148 4.28 16.73 -3.97
CA LEU A 148 3.03 16.03 -4.30
C LEU A 148 2.31 16.62 -5.52
N GLN A 149 2.22 17.95 -5.60
CA GLN A 149 1.62 18.65 -6.74
C GLN A 149 2.35 18.36 -8.06
N GLU A 150 3.69 18.30 -8.02
CA GLU A 150 4.48 17.95 -9.21
C GLU A 150 4.25 16.50 -9.63
N VAL A 151 4.29 15.55 -8.68
CA VAL A 151 4.01 14.13 -8.96
C VAL A 151 2.63 13.96 -9.58
N CYS A 152 1.60 14.57 -8.98
CA CYS A 152 0.23 14.50 -9.50
C CYS A 152 0.14 15.05 -10.92
N THR A 153 0.81 16.19 -11.19
CA THR A 153 0.85 16.79 -12.54
C THR A 153 1.53 15.85 -13.54
N GLN A 154 2.67 15.25 -13.19
CA GLN A 154 3.39 14.33 -14.08
C GLN A 154 2.63 13.02 -14.32
N CYS A 155 1.85 12.59 -13.34
CA CYS A 155 1.09 11.34 -13.41
C CYS A 155 -0.33 11.52 -13.97
N ASP A 156 -0.75 12.75 -14.29
CA ASP A 156 -2.12 13.05 -14.69
C ASP A 156 -3.14 12.60 -13.63
N ILE A 157 -2.87 12.96 -12.38
CA ILE A 157 -3.68 12.66 -11.20
C ILE A 157 -4.30 13.95 -10.67
N ASN A 158 -5.60 13.90 -10.39
CA ASN A 158 -6.30 15.01 -9.75
C ASN A 158 -6.01 15.02 -8.25
N LEU A 159 -5.39 16.08 -7.75
CA LEU A 159 -5.14 16.26 -6.32
C LEU A 159 -6.39 16.84 -5.64
N GLY A 160 -6.92 16.11 -4.65
CA GLY A 160 -8.04 16.55 -3.82
C GLY A 160 -7.60 17.25 -2.54
N SER A 161 -6.50 16.81 -1.92
CA SER A 161 -5.93 17.46 -0.73
C SER A 161 -5.17 18.73 -1.11
N VAL A 162 -5.77 19.89 -0.89
CA VAL A 162 -5.12 21.19 -1.10
C VAL A 162 -4.14 21.56 0.02
N SER A 163 -4.30 20.93 1.19
CA SER A 163 -3.40 20.93 2.33
C SER A 163 -3.57 19.62 3.11
N PHE A 164 -2.57 19.21 3.88
CA PHE A 164 -2.59 18.04 4.75
C PHE A 164 -1.63 18.25 5.92
N THR A 165 -1.65 17.39 6.91
CA THR A 165 -0.75 17.50 8.08
C THR A 165 0.72 17.40 7.63
N ASN A 166 1.57 18.31 8.11
CA ASN A 166 2.99 18.43 7.75
C ASN A 166 3.24 18.69 6.25
N ASP A 167 2.31 19.33 5.55
CA ASP A 167 2.42 19.63 4.12
C ASP A 167 3.55 20.65 3.79
N ASP A 168 3.99 21.39 4.80
CA ASP A 168 5.10 22.35 4.76
C ASP A 168 6.47 21.72 5.12
N PHE A 169 6.52 20.43 5.49
CA PHE A 169 7.79 19.74 5.72
C PHE A 169 8.73 19.88 4.52
N LEU A 170 9.97 20.32 4.77
CA LEU A 170 10.93 20.58 3.70
C LEU A 170 11.68 19.31 3.30
N VAL A 171 11.39 18.82 2.13
CA VAL A 171 12.16 17.77 1.46
C VAL A 171 13.48 18.38 1.00
N GLN A 172 14.60 17.93 1.58
CA GLN A 172 15.91 18.55 1.38
C GLN A 172 16.52 18.23 0.02
N LYS A 173 16.31 17.01 -0.48
CA LYS A 173 16.95 16.48 -1.68
C LYS A 173 15.92 16.06 -2.71
N ARG A 174 16.33 16.16 -3.98
CA ARG A 174 15.51 15.67 -5.10
C ARG A 174 15.33 14.15 -4.98
N PRO A 175 14.09 13.63 -5.05
CA PRO A 175 13.86 12.19 -5.14
C PRO A 175 14.42 11.64 -6.47
N GLU A 176 15.20 10.57 -6.39
CA GLU A 176 15.80 9.91 -7.55
C GLU A 176 15.52 8.40 -7.51
N GLY A 177 15.28 7.80 -8.68
CA GLY A 177 15.05 6.37 -8.81
C GLY A 177 13.75 5.85 -8.16
N LEU A 178 12.77 6.74 -7.94
CA LEU A 178 11.48 6.41 -7.34
C LEU A 178 10.36 6.47 -8.36
N THR A 179 9.33 5.66 -8.16
CA THR A 179 8.07 5.83 -8.89
C THR A 179 7.22 6.94 -8.26
N GLY A 180 6.29 7.50 -9.03
CA GLY A 180 5.32 8.46 -8.50
C GLY A 180 4.56 7.91 -7.30
N ARG A 181 4.16 6.61 -7.31
CA ARG A 181 3.49 5.93 -6.20
C ARG A 181 4.34 5.92 -4.93
N GLN A 182 5.62 5.60 -5.05
CA GLN A 182 6.54 5.63 -3.90
C GLN A 182 6.65 7.01 -3.30
N VAL A 183 6.79 8.04 -4.13
CA VAL A 183 6.86 9.44 -3.65
C VAL A 183 5.55 9.86 -2.98
N ILE A 184 4.38 9.52 -3.56
CA ILE A 184 3.08 9.76 -2.93
C ILE A 184 2.99 9.09 -1.57
N GLY A 185 3.40 7.81 -1.46
CA GLY A 185 3.42 7.07 -0.20
C GLY A 185 4.34 7.70 0.84
N TYR A 186 5.54 8.10 0.46
CA TYR A 186 6.48 8.77 1.36
C TYR A 186 5.98 10.13 1.87
N ILE A 187 5.27 10.88 1.03
CA ILE A 187 4.62 12.13 1.46
C ILE A 187 3.46 11.84 2.40
N ALA A 188 2.64 10.83 2.12
CA ALA A 188 1.58 10.40 3.02
C ALA A 188 2.14 9.92 4.37
N GLN A 189 3.30 9.29 4.39
CA GLN A 189 4.00 8.90 5.62
C GLN A 189 4.46 10.12 6.43
N ILE A 190 5.01 11.15 5.79
CA ILE A 190 5.36 12.44 6.45
C ILE A 190 4.11 13.08 7.06
N ALA A 191 2.97 12.96 6.39
CA ALA A 191 1.68 13.43 6.91
C ALA A 191 1.13 12.60 8.08
N GLY A 192 1.76 11.48 8.44
CA GLY A 192 1.26 10.56 9.47
C GLY A 192 0.04 9.76 9.02
N GLY A 193 -0.12 9.51 7.72
CA GLY A 193 -1.30 8.87 7.14
C GLY A 193 -1.01 8.06 5.89
N ASN A 194 -2.02 7.94 5.05
CA ASN A 194 -2.00 7.17 3.80
C ASN A 194 -2.60 7.97 2.65
N ALA A 195 -2.27 7.60 1.42
CA ALA A 195 -2.79 8.20 0.20
C ALA A 195 -3.81 7.27 -0.46
N LEU A 196 -4.97 7.79 -0.83
CA LEU A 196 -6.06 7.05 -1.45
C LEU A 196 -6.89 7.96 -2.35
N PHE A 197 -7.72 7.39 -3.21
CA PHE A 197 -8.64 8.15 -4.05
C PHE A 197 -10.05 8.22 -3.44
N ASP A 198 -10.67 9.39 -3.53
CA ASP A 198 -12.09 9.53 -3.21
C ASP A 198 -12.97 9.00 -4.37
N GLU A 199 -14.29 8.96 -4.14
CA GLU A 199 -15.28 8.53 -5.13
C GLU A 199 -15.30 9.40 -6.40
N ASN A 200 -14.74 10.60 -6.34
CA ASN A 200 -14.62 11.53 -7.47
C ASN A 200 -13.25 11.44 -8.16
N ASN A 201 -12.48 10.40 -7.83
CA ASN A 201 -11.17 10.12 -8.41
C ASN A 201 -10.18 11.26 -8.17
N ARG A 202 -10.15 11.79 -6.94
CA ARG A 202 -9.19 12.79 -6.47
C ARG A 202 -8.31 12.17 -5.39
N LEU A 203 -6.99 12.35 -5.51
CA LEU A 203 -6.01 11.87 -4.54
C LEU A 203 -6.14 12.64 -3.22
N LEU A 204 -6.34 11.93 -2.14
CA LEU A 204 -6.38 12.45 -0.79
C LEU A 204 -5.20 11.90 0.04
N ILE A 205 -4.66 12.74 0.91
CA ILE A 205 -3.81 12.32 2.02
C ILE A 205 -4.69 12.29 3.27
N LYS A 206 -4.90 11.11 3.86
CA LYS A 206 -5.82 10.88 4.98
C LYS A 206 -5.02 10.36 6.19
N THR A 207 -5.22 10.97 7.34
CA THR A 207 -4.71 10.51 8.65
C THR A 207 -5.77 9.72 9.39
N TYR A 208 -5.37 8.95 10.42
CA TYR A 208 -6.31 8.25 11.28
C TYR A 208 -7.01 9.24 12.20
N ASP A 209 -8.34 9.26 12.19
CA ASP A 209 -9.13 10.08 13.12
C ASP A 209 -9.37 9.29 14.42
N TYR A 210 -8.40 9.33 15.31
CA TYR A 210 -8.47 8.66 16.60
C TYR A 210 -9.41 9.40 17.59
N SER A 211 -9.70 10.67 17.36
CA SER A 211 -10.55 11.48 18.22
C SER A 211 -11.99 10.94 18.33
N VAL A 212 -12.41 10.15 17.35
CA VAL A 212 -13.69 9.43 17.35
C VAL A 212 -13.82 8.51 18.57
N PHE A 213 -12.73 7.84 18.96
CA PHE A 213 -12.73 6.93 20.10
C PHE A 213 -12.62 7.67 21.43
N GLU A 214 -11.99 8.83 21.46
CA GLU A 214 -11.87 9.65 22.68
C GLU A 214 -13.18 10.28 23.11
N GLN A 215 -14.11 10.52 22.17
CA GLN A 215 -15.39 11.15 22.42
C GLN A 215 -16.46 10.16 22.92
N HIS A 216 -16.20 8.85 22.83
CA HIS A 216 -17.17 7.80 23.05
C HIS A 216 -16.62 6.75 24.02
N GLU A 217 -16.84 6.91 25.32
CA GLU A 217 -16.68 5.80 26.26
C GLU A 217 -17.88 4.86 26.12
N LEU A 218 -17.66 3.70 25.48
CA LEU A 218 -18.68 2.66 25.39
C LEU A 218 -18.82 1.95 26.74
N ILE A 219 -19.99 2.03 27.34
CA ILE A 219 -20.29 1.34 28.59
C ILE A 219 -20.81 -0.04 28.26
N THR A 220 -20.01 -1.09 28.53
CA THR A 220 -20.47 -2.47 28.45
C THR A 220 -21.31 -2.85 29.66
N GLY A 221 -22.29 -3.74 29.48
CA GLY A 221 -23.20 -4.18 30.55
C GLY A 221 -22.51 -4.75 31.80
N GLY A 222 -21.20 -5.02 31.79
CA GLY A 222 -20.39 -5.47 32.91
C GLY A 222 -19.60 -4.38 33.63
N GLN A 223 -19.58 -3.15 33.14
CA GLN A 223 -18.81 -2.03 33.73
C GLN A 223 -19.65 -1.01 34.49
N MET A 224 -20.80 -1.39 34.98
CA MET A 224 -21.58 -0.55 35.90
C MET A 224 -21.02 -0.64 37.32
N GLY A 225 -19.90 0.03 37.58
CA GLY A 225 -19.32 0.12 38.92
C GLY A 225 -18.08 0.99 39.00
N ASP A 226 -18.02 1.78 40.05
CA ASP A 226 -16.90 2.49 40.67
C ASP A 226 -15.83 3.11 39.75
N GLY A 227 -16.08 4.29 39.24
CA GLY A 227 -15.06 5.11 38.58
C GLY A 227 -15.57 6.06 37.52
N ILE A 228 -16.81 5.93 37.10
CA ILE A 228 -17.42 6.85 36.13
C ILE A 228 -17.97 8.05 36.87
N THR A 229 -17.50 9.23 36.57
CA THR A 229 -17.89 10.49 37.24
C THR A 229 -19.36 10.88 36.99
N ASP A 230 -19.96 10.38 35.91
CA ASP A 230 -21.38 10.54 35.61
C ASP A 230 -22.15 9.27 35.97
N LYS A 231 -22.63 9.20 37.21
CA LYS A 231 -23.45 8.08 37.68
C LYS A 231 -24.80 8.10 36.98
N ILE A 232 -25.03 7.12 36.12
CA ILE A 232 -26.33 6.87 35.54
C ILE A 232 -27.16 6.12 36.59
N SER A 233 -28.14 6.78 37.18
CA SER A 233 -29.15 6.12 38.03
C SER A 233 -30.10 5.32 37.15
N ALA A 234 -30.49 4.12 37.62
CA ALA A 234 -31.46 3.28 36.91
C ALA A 234 -32.71 4.09 36.55
N GLY A 235 -32.89 4.41 35.27
CA GLY A 235 -34.04 5.10 34.72
C GLY A 235 -33.81 6.46 34.05
N THR A 236 -32.57 6.97 33.99
CA THR A 236 -32.28 8.22 33.27
C THR A 236 -31.07 8.04 32.38
N PHE A 237 -31.32 7.63 31.15
CA PHE A 237 -30.30 7.67 30.09
C PHE A 237 -30.34 9.07 29.50
N GLY A 238 -29.21 9.78 29.52
CA GLY A 238 -29.07 11.03 28.78
C GLY A 238 -29.18 10.78 27.27
N ASP A 239 -29.70 11.76 26.55
CA ASP A 239 -29.97 11.64 25.09
C ASP A 239 -28.75 11.16 24.27
N ASN A 240 -27.53 11.34 24.77
CA ASN A 240 -26.31 10.90 24.10
C ASN A 240 -25.98 9.42 24.34
N LEU A 241 -26.53 8.75 25.37
CA LEU A 241 -26.25 7.34 25.66
C LEU A 241 -27.30 6.39 25.07
N GLN A 242 -28.47 6.90 24.66
CA GLN A 242 -29.48 6.10 23.99
C GLN A 242 -29.01 5.49 22.69
N ASN A 243 -28.02 6.12 22.03
CA ASN A 243 -27.47 5.65 20.79
C ASN A 243 -26.52 4.45 20.94
N TYR A 244 -26.08 4.11 22.16
CA TYR A 244 -25.07 3.06 22.40
C TYR A 244 -25.64 1.79 23.02
N ILE A 245 -26.86 1.79 23.53
CA ILE A 245 -27.41 0.70 24.34
C ILE A 245 -28.53 -0.05 23.63
N SER A 246 -29.16 0.53 22.62
CA SER A 246 -30.15 -0.19 21.84
C SER A 246 -29.47 -1.03 20.77
N GLY A 247 -29.55 -2.33 20.88
CA GLY A 247 -29.15 -3.19 19.77
C GLY A 247 -29.89 -2.77 18.51
N GLY A 248 -29.24 -1.97 17.65
CA GLY A 248 -29.72 -1.68 16.32
C GLY A 248 -30.06 -0.24 15.94
N GLU A 249 -29.88 0.77 16.79
CA GLU A 249 -30.00 2.16 16.33
C GLU A 249 -28.62 2.80 16.12
N PHE A 250 -28.19 2.90 14.84
CA PHE A 250 -27.11 3.78 14.45
C PHE A 250 -27.61 5.22 14.55
N GLY A 251 -26.99 6.03 15.42
CA GLY A 251 -27.30 7.45 15.53
C GLY A 251 -27.03 8.18 14.20
N GLU A 252 -27.80 9.23 13.91
CA GLU A 252 -27.76 9.97 12.64
C GLU A 252 -26.41 10.66 12.32
N ASN A 253 -25.42 10.63 13.25
CA ASN A 253 -24.10 11.24 13.11
C ASN A 253 -22.96 10.34 13.59
N ASN A 254 -23.01 9.05 13.32
CA ASN A 254 -21.91 8.17 13.70
C ASN A 254 -20.70 8.43 12.81
N SER A 255 -19.59 8.81 13.42
CA SER A 255 -18.27 8.89 12.77
C SER A 255 -17.50 7.56 12.78
N TYR A 256 -18.18 6.44 13.10
CA TYR A 256 -17.63 5.09 13.17
C TYR A 256 -18.63 4.04 12.67
N HIS A 257 -18.14 2.84 12.34
CA HIS A 257 -19.00 1.68 12.09
C HIS A 257 -19.05 0.75 13.30
N LEU A 258 -20.19 0.12 13.53
CA LEU A 258 -20.36 -0.92 14.54
C LEU A 258 -20.42 -2.28 13.85
N LEU A 259 -19.41 -3.12 14.07
CA LEU A 259 -19.31 -4.46 13.51
C LEU A 259 -19.76 -5.47 14.57
N SER A 260 -21.05 -5.82 14.57
CA SER A 260 -21.67 -6.77 15.50
C SER A 260 -22.28 -7.98 14.79
N GLU A 261 -22.50 -7.88 13.47
CA GLU A 261 -23.13 -8.92 12.68
C GLU A 261 -22.08 -9.61 11.78
N PHE A 262 -21.79 -10.86 12.13
CA PHE A 262 -20.77 -11.67 11.45
C PHE A 262 -21.44 -12.72 10.56
N ALA A 263 -20.95 -12.89 9.35
CA ALA A 263 -21.30 -14.00 8.49
C ALA A 263 -20.60 -15.30 8.91
N SER A 264 -19.42 -15.17 9.51
CA SER A 264 -18.67 -16.27 10.15
C SER A 264 -17.97 -15.74 11.42
N ASP A 265 -17.46 -16.64 12.27
CA ASP A 265 -16.73 -16.24 13.47
C ASP A 265 -15.47 -15.45 13.10
N PRO A 266 -15.32 -14.19 13.51
CA PRO A 266 -14.14 -13.41 13.22
C PRO A 266 -12.95 -13.87 14.08
N GLU A 267 -11.77 -13.74 13.53
CA GLU A 267 -10.53 -13.83 14.29
C GLU A 267 -10.25 -12.47 14.91
N ILE A 268 -10.29 -12.37 16.23
CA ILE A 268 -9.98 -11.14 16.97
C ILE A 268 -8.76 -11.41 17.84
N ALA A 269 -7.73 -10.58 17.74
CA ALA A 269 -6.53 -10.71 18.57
C ALA A 269 -6.86 -10.57 20.06
N THR A 270 -6.09 -11.24 20.92
CA THR A 270 -6.28 -11.20 22.38
C THR A 270 -5.92 -9.87 22.99
N ASP A 271 -4.97 -9.15 22.37
CA ASP A 271 -4.42 -7.91 22.90
C ASP A 271 -4.56 -6.75 21.92
N ASP A 272 -4.70 -5.55 22.48
CA ASP A 272 -4.61 -4.32 21.70
C ASP A 272 -3.17 -4.05 21.30
N VAL A 273 -3.00 -3.46 20.14
CA VAL A 273 -1.76 -2.84 19.71
C VAL A 273 -1.82 -1.36 20.01
N VAL A 274 -0.88 -0.89 20.80
CA VAL A 274 -0.69 0.55 21.07
C VAL A 274 0.59 0.99 20.36
N ILE A 275 0.49 1.95 19.47
CA ILE A 275 1.68 2.51 18.82
C ILE A 275 2.39 3.40 19.84
N THR A 276 3.59 3.00 20.27
CA THR A 276 4.34 3.69 21.33
C THR A 276 5.51 4.52 20.83
N GLY A 277 5.90 4.34 19.58
CA GLY A 277 7.02 5.08 18.99
C GLY A 277 7.10 5.00 17.47
N ILE A 278 7.94 5.86 16.93
CA ILE A 278 8.38 5.86 15.52
C ILE A 278 9.88 5.85 15.49
N SER A 279 10.47 5.04 14.64
CA SER A 279 11.92 5.03 14.41
C SER A 279 12.24 5.17 12.92
N ALA A 280 13.34 5.88 12.64
CA ALA A 280 13.90 5.98 11.29
C ALA A 280 15.42 5.81 11.37
N THR A 281 16.01 5.21 10.33
CA THR A 281 17.45 5.08 10.21
C THR A 281 17.97 6.10 9.19
N GLY A 282 18.88 6.93 9.61
CA GLY A 282 19.60 7.90 8.80
C GLY A 282 21.10 7.64 8.81
N LYS A 283 21.89 8.58 8.28
CA LYS A 283 23.35 8.51 8.24
C LYS A 283 23.95 9.79 8.83
N GLU A 284 24.86 9.61 9.78
CA GLU A 284 25.71 10.67 10.30
C GLU A 284 27.19 10.30 10.05
N GLU A 285 27.94 11.13 9.38
CA GLU A 285 29.38 10.93 9.09
C GLU A 285 29.69 9.52 8.51
N ASP A 286 28.82 9.00 7.61
CA ASP A 286 28.85 7.65 7.01
C ASP A 286 28.51 6.47 7.95
N GLU A 287 28.12 6.73 9.20
CA GLU A 287 27.61 5.72 10.12
C GLU A 287 26.06 5.70 10.12
N GLU A 288 25.48 4.49 10.16
CA GLU A 288 24.03 4.34 10.31
C GLU A 288 23.61 4.69 11.74
N VAL A 289 22.71 5.66 11.88
CA VAL A 289 22.13 6.09 13.16
C VAL A 289 20.64 5.86 13.13
N THR A 290 20.11 5.19 14.15
CA THR A 290 18.67 5.02 14.32
C THR A 290 18.15 6.03 15.32
N TYR A 291 17.24 6.88 14.86
CA TYR A 291 16.49 7.82 15.68
C TYR A 291 15.21 7.16 16.16
N LEU A 292 14.81 7.41 17.40
CA LEU A 292 13.56 6.93 17.99
C LEU A 292 12.84 8.09 18.68
N TYR A 293 11.56 8.27 18.35
CA TYR A 293 10.66 9.15 19.08
C TYR A 293 9.54 8.34 19.75
N GLY A 294 9.34 8.54 21.07
CA GLY A 294 8.50 7.69 21.90
C GLY A 294 9.29 6.56 22.57
N THR A 295 8.66 5.39 22.73
CA THR A 295 9.30 4.18 23.28
C THR A 295 9.35 3.08 22.24
N ASP A 296 10.20 2.08 22.48
CA ASP A 296 10.43 0.99 21.54
C ASP A 296 9.57 -0.26 21.79
N ASP A 297 8.59 -0.18 22.72
CA ASP A 297 7.71 -1.29 23.04
C ASP A 297 6.89 -1.76 21.82
N TYR A 298 6.36 -0.81 21.05
CA TYR A 298 5.75 -1.02 19.74
C TYR A 298 6.03 0.17 18.82
N ALA A 299 7.28 0.33 18.43
CA ALA A 299 7.68 1.39 17.51
C ALA A 299 7.49 0.98 16.05
N LEU A 300 6.94 1.87 15.24
CA LEU A 300 6.87 1.70 13.80
C LEU A 300 8.20 2.14 13.18
N ALA A 301 8.92 1.22 12.56
CA ALA A 301 10.14 1.52 11.82
C ALA A 301 9.79 2.01 10.41
N ILE A 302 10.18 3.23 10.07
CA ILE A 302 9.97 3.81 8.76
C ILE A 302 11.27 3.94 7.96
N THR A 303 11.15 3.81 6.65
CA THR A 303 12.22 4.11 5.69
C THR A 303 11.65 5.05 4.65
N ASN A 304 12.16 6.27 4.61
CA ASN A 304 11.63 7.31 3.73
C ASN A 304 12.77 8.18 3.18
N PRO A 305 13.11 8.08 1.90
CA PRO A 305 14.17 8.88 1.31
C PRO A 305 13.91 10.40 1.33
N LEU A 306 12.65 10.82 1.47
CA LEU A 306 12.29 12.24 1.48
C LEU A 306 12.62 12.95 2.79
N ILE A 307 12.90 12.19 3.87
CA ILE A 307 13.30 12.75 5.16
C ILE A 307 14.81 12.70 5.39
N GLU A 308 15.58 12.29 4.40
CA GLU A 308 17.04 12.14 4.52
C GLU A 308 17.71 13.46 4.96
N GLY A 309 18.42 13.40 6.10
CA GLY A 309 19.06 14.54 6.76
C GLY A 309 18.16 15.30 7.74
N GLU A 310 16.90 14.93 7.87
CA GLU A 310 15.92 15.52 8.80
C GLU A 310 15.12 14.42 9.53
N GLU A 311 15.71 13.23 9.69
CA GLU A 311 15.02 12.05 10.21
C GLU A 311 14.46 12.30 11.61
N GLU A 312 15.25 12.90 12.51
CA GLU A 312 14.82 13.19 13.88
C GLU A 312 13.63 14.16 13.92
N ALA A 313 13.65 15.20 13.09
CA ALA A 313 12.54 16.15 13.00
C ALA A 313 11.29 15.50 12.40
N ALA A 314 11.47 14.68 11.36
CA ALA A 314 10.37 13.99 10.67
C ALA A 314 9.66 12.99 11.58
N ILE A 315 10.41 12.12 12.29
CA ILE A 315 9.78 11.11 13.18
C ILE A 315 9.03 11.75 14.34
N LYS A 316 9.46 12.94 14.80
CA LYS A 316 8.73 13.69 15.81
C LYS A 316 7.39 14.19 15.28
N LEU A 317 7.37 14.81 14.10
CA LEU A 317 6.13 15.27 13.45
C LEU A 317 5.16 14.13 13.18
N ILE A 318 5.65 13.00 12.67
CA ILE A 318 4.84 11.80 12.40
C ILE A 318 4.36 11.21 13.73
N GLY A 319 5.24 11.10 14.72
CA GLY A 319 4.94 10.50 16.02
C GLY A 319 3.87 11.27 16.80
N ASP A 320 3.89 12.60 16.73
CA ASP A 320 2.86 13.45 17.36
C ASP A 320 1.44 13.14 16.83
N ILE A 321 1.33 12.49 15.66
CA ILE A 321 0.05 12.10 15.05
C ILE A 321 -0.33 10.65 15.39
N VAL A 322 0.65 9.71 15.34
CA VAL A 322 0.35 8.28 15.36
C VAL A 322 0.63 7.61 16.70
N ILE A 323 1.48 8.19 17.57
CA ILE A 323 1.74 7.63 18.90
C ILE A 323 0.51 7.77 19.77
N GLY A 324 0.12 6.66 20.42
CA GLY A 324 -1.09 6.58 21.23
C GLY A 324 -2.30 6.00 20.50
N ILE A 325 -2.22 5.78 19.18
CA ILE A 325 -3.27 5.06 18.46
C ILE A 325 -3.34 3.63 18.99
N ILE A 326 -4.54 3.20 19.37
CA ILE A 326 -4.83 1.85 19.84
C ILE A 326 -5.70 1.16 18.81
N VAL A 327 -5.31 -0.03 18.41
CA VAL A 327 -6.08 -0.87 17.47
C VAL A 327 -6.15 -2.30 17.96
N ARG A 328 -7.29 -2.96 17.75
CA ARG A 328 -7.45 -4.40 17.91
C ARG A 328 -7.31 -5.06 16.54
N PRO A 329 -6.27 -5.86 16.27
CA PRO A 329 -6.17 -6.63 15.05
C PRO A 329 -7.32 -7.64 14.93
N PHE A 330 -7.90 -7.73 13.75
CA PHE A 330 -8.98 -8.67 13.46
C PHE A 330 -9.05 -9.03 11.98
N SER A 331 -9.72 -10.13 11.67
CA SER A 331 -10.14 -10.48 10.32
C SER A 331 -11.43 -11.29 10.36
N GLY A 332 -12.29 -11.13 9.38
CA GLY A 332 -13.54 -11.89 9.32
C GLY A 332 -14.43 -11.51 8.15
N GLU A 333 -15.48 -12.33 8.00
CA GLU A 333 -16.56 -12.11 7.04
C GLU A 333 -17.75 -11.48 7.77
N PHE A 334 -18.18 -10.32 7.28
CA PHE A 334 -19.25 -9.51 7.85
C PHE A 334 -20.39 -9.37 6.84
N PHE A 335 -21.56 -8.96 7.32
CA PHE A 335 -22.63 -8.55 6.43
C PHE A 335 -22.15 -7.39 5.54
N PRO A 336 -22.58 -7.37 4.26
CA PRO A 336 -22.10 -6.37 3.34
C PRO A 336 -22.52 -4.96 3.75
N ASP A 337 -21.56 -4.07 3.88
CA ASP A 337 -21.77 -2.64 4.12
C ASP A 337 -20.94 -1.82 3.11
N PRO A 338 -21.59 -1.31 2.05
CA PRO A 338 -20.89 -0.54 1.01
C PRO A 338 -20.50 0.88 1.46
N THR A 339 -20.84 1.28 2.69
CA THR A 339 -20.46 2.59 3.24
C THR A 339 -19.08 2.58 3.90
N ILE A 340 -18.54 1.39 4.20
CA ILE A 340 -17.21 1.20 4.79
C ILE A 340 -16.13 1.60 3.79
N GLN A 341 -15.11 2.28 4.29
CA GLN A 341 -13.93 2.70 3.52
C GLN A 341 -12.65 2.37 4.30
N PHE A 342 -11.55 2.27 3.59
CA PHE A 342 -10.23 2.16 4.20
C PHE A 342 -9.95 3.30 5.18
N MET A 343 -9.34 2.98 6.32
CA MET A 343 -9.11 3.87 7.48
C MET A 343 -10.37 4.33 8.22
N ASP A 344 -11.54 3.77 7.95
CA ASP A 344 -12.71 4.09 8.77
C ASP A 344 -12.56 3.50 10.17
N PRO A 345 -12.89 4.27 11.23
CA PRO A 345 -12.90 3.78 12.59
C PRO A 345 -14.07 2.80 12.80
N VAL A 346 -13.80 1.73 13.54
CA VAL A 346 -14.78 0.69 13.82
C VAL A 346 -14.76 0.29 15.28
N TYR A 347 -15.93 -0.06 15.80
CA TYR A 347 -16.08 -0.84 17.01
C TYR A 347 -16.48 -2.27 16.65
N LEU A 348 -15.72 -3.24 17.15
CA LEU A 348 -16.01 -4.66 17.04
C LEU A 348 -16.71 -5.14 18.28
N VAL A 349 -17.79 -5.89 18.14
CA VAL A 349 -18.50 -6.52 19.27
C VAL A 349 -18.36 -8.03 19.12
N ASP A 350 -17.70 -8.70 20.09
CA ASP A 350 -17.57 -10.15 20.06
C ASP A 350 -18.84 -10.87 20.54
N LYS A 351 -18.87 -12.19 20.46
CA LYS A 351 -19.99 -13.02 20.95
C LYS A 351 -20.25 -12.95 22.46
N LYS A 352 -19.38 -12.30 23.22
CA LYS A 352 -19.51 -12.09 24.66
C LYS A 352 -19.85 -10.64 25.00
N ASP A 353 -20.25 -9.85 24.00
CA ASP A 353 -20.54 -8.44 24.09
C ASP A 353 -19.32 -7.58 24.54
N ASN A 354 -18.09 -8.08 24.37
CA ASN A 354 -16.92 -7.23 24.53
C ASN A 354 -16.76 -6.35 23.29
N ILE A 355 -16.38 -5.09 23.55
CA ILE A 355 -16.24 -4.07 22.51
C ILE A 355 -14.78 -3.69 22.38
N TYR A 356 -14.30 -3.67 21.14
CA TYR A 356 -12.92 -3.33 20.78
C TYR A 356 -12.91 -2.24 19.72
N GLN A 357 -11.98 -1.30 19.85
CA GLN A 357 -11.77 -0.25 18.83
C GLN A 357 -10.72 -0.66 17.83
N SER A 358 -10.93 -0.31 16.56
CA SER A 358 -9.98 -0.58 15.50
C SER A 358 -10.22 0.35 14.30
N PHE A 359 -9.41 0.17 13.24
CA PHE A 359 -9.59 0.79 11.93
C PHE A 359 -9.61 -0.28 10.85
N ILE A 360 -10.31 -0.02 9.77
CA ILE A 360 -10.29 -0.89 8.59
C ILE A 360 -8.99 -0.67 7.82
N THR A 361 -8.18 -1.72 7.67
CA THR A 361 -6.95 -1.69 6.85
C THR A 361 -7.04 -2.58 5.61
N GLU A 362 -8.06 -3.45 5.57
CA GLU A 362 -8.38 -4.27 4.42
C GLU A 362 -9.89 -4.37 4.29
N HIS A 363 -10.39 -4.15 3.09
CA HIS A 363 -11.80 -4.28 2.74
C HIS A 363 -11.95 -4.91 1.37
N VAL A 364 -12.61 -6.06 1.31
CA VAL A 364 -13.09 -6.69 0.09
C VAL A 364 -14.60 -6.72 0.16
N PHE A 365 -15.26 -5.96 -0.67
CA PHE A 365 -16.71 -5.95 -0.78
C PHE A 365 -17.15 -6.85 -1.94
N ASN A 366 -17.91 -7.88 -1.65
CA ASN A 366 -18.45 -8.78 -2.66
C ASN A 366 -19.92 -8.46 -2.91
N TYR A 367 -20.28 -8.16 -4.15
CA TYR A 367 -21.67 -7.97 -4.54
C TYR A 367 -22.44 -9.30 -4.42
N LEU A 368 -23.61 -9.26 -3.83
CA LEU A 368 -24.44 -10.42 -3.50
C LEU A 368 -23.78 -11.43 -2.55
N GLY A 369 -22.72 -11.01 -1.85
CA GLY A 369 -21.97 -11.82 -0.89
C GLY A 369 -21.67 -11.07 0.40
N ASN A 370 -20.72 -11.59 1.17
CA ASN A 370 -20.24 -10.97 2.39
C ASN A 370 -19.11 -10.00 2.12
N SER A 371 -18.85 -9.08 3.07
CA SER A 371 -17.64 -8.27 3.05
C SER A 371 -16.56 -8.90 3.92
N SER A 372 -15.35 -9.07 3.36
CA SER A 372 -14.15 -9.37 4.15
C SER A 372 -13.56 -8.08 4.69
N LEU A 373 -13.46 -7.99 6.01
CA LEU A 373 -12.87 -6.83 6.70
C LEU A 373 -11.73 -7.27 7.59
N ALA A 374 -10.66 -6.49 7.64
CA ALA A 374 -9.56 -6.74 8.54
C ALA A 374 -8.87 -5.47 9.03
N ASN A 375 -8.22 -5.60 10.18
CA ASN A 375 -7.09 -4.80 10.59
C ASN A 375 -5.86 -5.71 10.63
N ALA A 376 -4.97 -5.58 9.66
CA ALA A 376 -3.82 -6.45 9.46
C ALA A 376 -2.61 -6.07 10.35
N THR A 377 -2.78 -5.17 11.32
CA THR A 377 -1.74 -4.81 12.28
C THR A 377 -1.30 -6.07 13.04
N LYS A 378 0.01 -6.29 13.14
CA LYS A 378 0.54 -7.45 13.86
C LYS A 378 0.38 -7.24 15.36
N SER A 379 -0.16 -8.23 16.06
CA SER A 379 -0.21 -8.20 17.53
C SER A 379 1.21 -8.15 18.11
N PRO A 380 1.40 -7.60 19.34
CA PRO A 380 2.70 -7.56 20.01
C PRO A 380 3.35 -8.94 20.12
N GLU A 381 2.59 -9.99 20.40
CA GLU A 381 3.06 -11.37 20.45
C GLU A 381 3.56 -11.85 19.09
N LYS A 382 2.82 -11.60 18.02
CA LYS A 382 3.23 -11.96 16.64
C LYS A 382 4.41 -11.11 16.18
N ASN A 383 4.49 -9.86 16.62
CA ASN A 383 5.62 -8.98 16.32
C ASN A 383 6.88 -9.46 17.05
N ASN A 384 6.76 -9.83 18.32
CA ASN A 384 7.86 -10.42 19.10
C ASN A 384 8.22 -11.83 18.63
N SER A 385 7.24 -12.68 18.24
CA SER A 385 7.50 -14.02 17.73
C SER A 385 8.17 -14.02 16.36
N SER A 386 7.98 -12.97 15.55
CA SER A 386 8.75 -12.80 14.31
C SER A 386 10.25 -12.59 14.55
N TYR A 387 10.64 -12.18 15.76
CA TYR A 387 12.04 -12.06 16.19
C TYR A 387 12.69 -13.41 16.58
N TYR A 388 11.93 -14.46 16.88
CA TYR A 388 12.44 -15.61 17.63
C TYR A 388 12.32 -16.97 16.94
N SER A 389 11.82 -17.10 15.73
CA SER A 389 12.06 -18.32 14.97
C SER A 389 13.43 -18.21 14.28
N GLU A 390 14.36 -19.13 14.59
CA GLU A 390 15.67 -19.22 13.92
C GLU A 390 15.52 -19.21 12.40
N ALA A 391 14.46 -19.83 11.87
CA ALA A 391 14.14 -19.84 10.44
C ALA A 391 13.78 -18.44 9.91
N THR A 392 13.05 -17.62 10.68
CA THR A 392 12.68 -16.25 10.29
C THR A 392 13.89 -15.32 10.39
N GLU A 393 14.75 -15.52 11.39
CA GLU A 393 15.99 -14.76 11.52
C GLU A 393 16.97 -15.07 10.38
N VAL A 394 17.11 -16.36 10.02
CA VAL A 394 17.90 -16.80 8.86
C VAL A 394 17.33 -16.24 7.56
N TYR A 395 16.01 -16.27 7.38
CA TYR A 395 15.36 -15.69 6.19
C TYR A 395 15.53 -14.18 6.11
N ARG A 396 15.40 -13.46 7.24
CA ARG A 396 15.63 -12.00 7.31
C ARG A 396 17.08 -11.66 7.01
N LYS A 397 18.03 -12.35 7.66
CA LYS A 397 19.48 -12.17 7.42
C LYS A 397 19.83 -12.48 5.96
N SER A 398 19.30 -13.57 5.41
CA SER A 398 19.50 -13.94 4.01
C SER A 398 18.93 -12.87 3.04
N ARG A 399 17.79 -12.28 3.36
CA ARG A 399 17.18 -11.21 2.56
C ARG A 399 17.93 -9.89 2.69
N GLU A 400 18.43 -9.56 3.89
CA GLU A 400 19.29 -8.39 4.11
C GLU A 400 20.65 -8.56 3.44
N GLU A 401 21.24 -9.76 3.50
CA GLU A 401 22.46 -10.10 2.76
C GLU A 401 22.26 -10.04 1.25
N ALA A 402 21.14 -10.57 0.75
CA ALA A 402 20.78 -10.47 -0.66
C ALA A 402 20.59 -9.01 -1.10
N LYS A 403 20.00 -8.17 -0.24
CA LYS A 403 19.84 -6.73 -0.49
C LYS A 403 21.18 -6.00 -0.46
N ARG A 404 22.08 -6.31 0.52
CA ARG A 404 23.44 -5.79 0.58
C ARG A 404 24.27 -6.21 -0.64
N ASN A 405 24.24 -7.50 -0.96
CA ASN A 405 24.94 -8.03 -2.14
C ASN A 405 24.45 -7.38 -3.43
N ARG A 406 23.15 -7.08 -3.53
CA ARG A 406 22.58 -6.37 -4.67
C ARG A 406 23.10 -4.92 -4.74
N ILE A 407 23.14 -4.20 -3.61
CA ILE A 407 23.68 -2.83 -3.55
C ILE A 407 25.16 -2.81 -3.86
N GLU A 408 25.94 -3.77 -3.32
CA GLU A 408 27.37 -3.93 -3.64
C GLU A 408 27.60 -4.28 -5.10
N TRP A 409 26.74 -5.13 -5.66
CA TRP A 409 26.76 -5.48 -7.08
C TRP A 409 26.43 -4.27 -7.96
N GLU A 410 25.40 -3.49 -7.61
CA GLU A 410 25.01 -2.27 -8.32
C GLU A 410 26.13 -1.22 -8.27
N LYS A 411 26.77 -1.01 -7.11
CA LYS A 411 27.94 -0.16 -6.98
C LYS A 411 29.13 -0.66 -7.82
N ALA A 412 29.39 -1.96 -7.76
CA ALA A 412 30.46 -2.57 -8.57
C ALA A 412 30.21 -2.44 -10.09
N MET A 413 28.95 -2.53 -10.52
CA MET A 413 28.57 -2.30 -11.90
C MET A 413 28.70 -0.85 -12.32
N GLU A 414 28.37 0.11 -11.45
CA GLU A 414 28.55 1.53 -11.69
C GLU A 414 30.07 1.89 -11.78
N GLU A 415 30.89 1.39 -10.84
CA GLU A 415 32.33 1.52 -10.91
C GLU A 415 32.92 0.85 -12.16
N LEU A 416 32.39 -0.29 -12.57
CA LEU A 416 32.79 -0.97 -13.80
C LEU A 416 32.45 -0.13 -15.04
N LYS A 417 31.23 0.45 -15.06
CA LYS A 417 30.78 1.34 -16.12
C LYS A 417 31.71 2.57 -16.24
N ASP A 418 31.98 3.24 -15.09
CA ASP A 418 32.89 4.39 -15.06
C ASP A 418 34.30 4.04 -15.52
N ARG A 419 34.80 2.85 -15.16
CA ARG A 419 36.11 2.38 -15.62
C ARG A 419 36.11 2.07 -17.11
N VAL A 420 35.04 1.51 -17.66
CA VAL A 420 34.87 1.24 -19.09
C VAL A 420 34.77 2.55 -19.88
N ASP A 421 33.94 3.49 -19.40
CA ASP A 421 33.71 4.77 -20.07
C ASP A 421 34.95 5.68 -20.04
N ASN A 422 35.79 5.56 -19.01
CA ASN A 422 37.02 6.33 -18.83
C ASN A 422 38.30 5.59 -19.28
N SER A 423 38.21 4.35 -19.81
CA SER A 423 39.37 3.59 -20.25
C SER A 423 39.76 3.96 -21.68
N SER A 424 41.02 4.33 -21.88
CA SER A 424 41.64 4.34 -23.19
C SER A 424 41.76 2.90 -23.70
N GLY A 425 41.47 2.68 -24.99
CA GLY A 425 41.34 1.36 -25.62
C GLY A 425 42.42 0.33 -25.28
N LEU A 426 42.10 -0.92 -25.49
CA LEU A 426 42.97 -2.07 -25.25
C LEU A 426 43.93 -2.29 -26.41
N TYR A 427 45.18 -2.58 -26.07
CA TYR A 427 46.16 -3.15 -27.02
C TYR A 427 46.05 -4.67 -27.02
N MET A 428 46.39 -5.32 -28.13
CA MET A 428 46.32 -6.77 -28.29
C MET A 428 47.66 -7.33 -28.73
N THR A 429 48.17 -8.29 -27.98
CA THR A 429 49.34 -9.11 -28.37
C THR A 429 48.89 -10.55 -28.59
N LYS A 430 49.41 -11.19 -29.62
CA LYS A 430 49.10 -12.57 -29.96
C LYS A 430 50.35 -13.41 -29.82
N GLU A 431 50.26 -14.52 -29.10
CA GLU A 431 51.32 -15.48 -28.92
C GLU A 431 50.96 -16.80 -29.63
N LEU A 432 51.78 -17.23 -30.58
CA LEU A 432 51.59 -18.49 -31.27
C LEU A 432 52.17 -19.63 -30.45
N GLN A 433 51.37 -20.64 -30.17
CA GLN A 433 51.80 -21.82 -29.41
C GLN A 433 52.43 -22.87 -30.39
N PRO A 434 53.26 -23.80 -29.86
CA PRO A 434 53.89 -24.86 -30.67
C PRO A 434 52.92 -25.80 -31.39
N ASP A 435 51.71 -25.94 -30.88
CA ASP A 435 50.61 -26.74 -31.45
C ASP A 435 49.81 -26.01 -32.54
N GLY A 436 50.19 -24.75 -32.85
CA GLY A 436 49.51 -23.91 -33.83
C GLY A 436 48.35 -23.11 -33.28
N SER A 437 47.96 -23.27 -32.00
CA SER A 437 46.98 -22.45 -31.34
C SER A 437 47.51 -21.06 -30.97
N ASN A 438 46.62 -20.14 -30.64
CA ASN A 438 47.01 -18.79 -30.27
C ASN A 438 46.47 -18.44 -28.86
N ILE A 439 47.31 -17.79 -28.06
CA ILE A 439 46.91 -17.09 -26.86
C ILE A 439 46.80 -15.60 -27.19
N TYR A 440 45.70 -14.97 -26.76
CA TYR A 440 45.49 -13.54 -26.94
C TYR A 440 45.65 -12.84 -25.59
N TYR A 441 46.43 -11.75 -25.58
CA TYR A 441 46.58 -10.87 -24.45
C TYR A 441 45.99 -9.50 -24.83
N MET A 442 45.00 -9.06 -24.08
CA MET A 442 44.50 -7.68 -24.14
C MET A 442 45.08 -6.92 -22.97
N HIS A 443 45.70 -5.76 -23.21
CA HIS A 443 46.47 -5.06 -22.20
C HIS A 443 46.37 -3.53 -22.33
N ASN A 444 46.69 -2.82 -21.24
CA ASN A 444 46.40 -1.39 -21.07
C ASN A 444 47.55 -0.43 -21.47
N LYS A 445 48.67 -0.95 -21.99
CA LYS A 445 49.82 -0.16 -22.49
C LYS A 445 50.21 -0.62 -23.86
N PRO A 446 51.00 0.16 -24.63
CA PRO A 446 51.44 -0.21 -25.96
C PRO A 446 52.19 -1.54 -26.05
N THR A 447 52.90 -1.94 -25.01
CA THR A 447 53.61 -3.24 -24.94
C THR A 447 53.09 -4.08 -23.78
N LEU A 448 53.16 -5.40 -23.93
CA LEU A 448 52.70 -6.34 -22.89
C LEU A 448 53.56 -6.23 -21.63
N GLU A 449 54.90 -6.02 -21.79
CA GLU A 449 55.84 -5.90 -20.66
C GLU A 449 55.60 -4.67 -19.80
N GLU A 450 55.09 -3.59 -20.37
CA GLU A 450 54.80 -2.35 -19.63
C GLU A 450 53.40 -2.36 -19.03
N SER A 451 52.58 -3.35 -19.33
CA SER A 451 51.17 -3.41 -18.96
C SER A 451 51.02 -4.04 -17.59
N MET A 452 50.30 -3.35 -16.67
CA MET A 452 49.94 -3.89 -15.35
C MET A 452 48.61 -4.67 -15.42
N ILE A 453 47.67 -4.24 -16.26
CA ILE A 453 46.40 -4.93 -16.48
C ILE A 453 46.52 -5.74 -17.75
N VAL A 454 46.39 -7.06 -17.61
CA VAL A 454 46.53 -8.02 -18.70
C VAL A 454 45.38 -9.03 -18.64
N TRP A 455 44.61 -9.10 -19.71
CA TRP A 455 43.63 -10.15 -19.95
C TRP A 455 44.26 -11.23 -20.83
N LYS A 456 44.29 -12.45 -20.34
CA LYS A 456 44.75 -13.61 -21.08
C LYS A 456 43.56 -14.43 -21.54
N MET A 457 43.47 -14.69 -22.84
CA MET A 457 42.39 -15.47 -23.43
C MET A 457 42.99 -16.70 -24.12
N THR A 458 42.47 -17.85 -23.75
CA THR A 458 42.78 -19.17 -24.33
C THR A 458 41.49 -19.82 -24.81
N ALA A 459 41.57 -21.01 -25.38
CA ALA A 459 40.38 -21.78 -25.79
C ALA A 459 39.53 -22.23 -24.60
N GLU A 460 40.10 -22.33 -23.39
CA GLU A 460 39.45 -22.92 -22.21
C GLU A 460 39.09 -21.87 -21.14
N ALA A 461 39.76 -20.70 -21.19
CA ALA A 461 39.57 -19.69 -20.14
C ALA A 461 39.91 -18.27 -20.61
N MET A 462 39.28 -17.31 -19.97
CA MET A 462 39.63 -15.91 -19.99
C MET A 462 39.95 -15.44 -18.58
N ALA A 463 41.12 -14.90 -18.34
CA ALA A 463 41.55 -14.49 -16.99
C ALA A 463 42.21 -13.11 -17.01
N VAL A 464 42.08 -12.35 -15.90
CA VAL A 464 42.67 -11.02 -15.74
C VAL A 464 43.73 -11.01 -14.66
N SER A 465 44.80 -10.32 -14.96
CA SER A 465 45.91 -10.00 -14.09
C SER A 465 45.97 -8.48 -13.86
N THR A 466 46.31 -8.06 -12.66
CA THR A 466 46.52 -6.64 -12.27
C THR A 466 47.98 -6.38 -11.87
N ASP A 467 48.85 -7.40 -12.02
CA ASP A 467 50.28 -7.35 -11.64
C ASP A 467 51.22 -7.62 -12.80
N GLY A 468 50.79 -7.32 -14.02
CA GLY A 468 51.57 -7.48 -15.23
C GLY A 468 51.66 -8.92 -15.73
N GLY A 469 50.63 -9.71 -15.51
CA GLY A 469 50.54 -11.10 -15.98
C GLY A 469 51.26 -12.12 -15.11
N LYS A 470 51.70 -11.73 -13.89
CA LYS A 470 52.35 -12.64 -12.95
C LYS A 470 51.39 -13.56 -12.24
N THR A 471 50.23 -13.00 -11.81
CA THR A 471 49.15 -13.79 -11.23
C THR A 471 47.80 -13.43 -11.89
N TYR A 472 46.90 -14.40 -11.99
CA TYR A 472 45.56 -14.24 -12.55
C TYR A 472 44.56 -14.58 -11.45
N ASN A 473 43.90 -13.54 -10.92
CA ASN A 473 43.08 -13.65 -9.71
C ASN A 473 41.57 -13.65 -10.01
N ALA A 474 41.15 -13.39 -11.23
CA ALA A 474 39.78 -13.45 -11.69
C ALA A 474 39.71 -13.93 -13.13
N GLY A 475 38.65 -14.64 -13.51
CA GLY A 475 38.48 -15.16 -14.84
C GLY A 475 37.22 -15.98 -15.00
N LEU A 476 36.98 -16.44 -16.21
CA LEU A 476 35.91 -17.33 -16.60
C LEU A 476 36.50 -18.55 -17.27
N THR A 477 36.02 -19.73 -16.97
CA THR A 477 36.36 -20.99 -17.63
C THR A 477 35.19 -21.46 -18.49
N VAL A 478 35.42 -22.47 -19.37
CA VAL A 478 34.37 -23.04 -20.23
C VAL A 478 33.25 -23.67 -19.42
N ASP A 479 33.54 -24.05 -18.15
CA ASP A 479 32.59 -24.68 -17.23
C ASP A 479 31.86 -23.68 -16.27
N GLY A 480 32.12 -22.40 -16.36
CA GLY A 480 31.50 -21.29 -15.60
C GLY A 480 32.36 -20.68 -14.53
#